data_420c36e353b9841a991bd989deb8198d
#
_entry.id   420c36e353b9841a991bd989deb8198d
#
_cell.length_a   1.000
_cell.length_b   1.000
_cell.length_c   1.000
_cell.angle_alpha   90.00
_cell.angle_beta   90.00
_cell.angle_gamma   90.00
#
_symmetry.space_group_name_H-M   'P 1'
#
loop_
_entity.id
_entity.type
_entity.pdbx_description
1 polymer ?
#
loop_
_entity_poly.entity_id
_entity_poly.type
_entity_poly.pdbx_seq_one_letter_code
_entity_poly.pdbx_strand_id
1 'polypeptide(L)'
;TVLLAPSWGSSAILSRYGGEMIERLLKTGDHIIVRPHPQSFASEKELMDELMKKYPDSEQLEWNRDNDNFDVLKRSDIMISDFSGVIFDFALIYDKPVIYADTDYKSDPYDTWWLGGRPWTFDVLPRLGMPLTKDNFGELEQLIDSCLSEERFKTGRDEVRREVWEYPGEGAKRAADFLQEKYRSLTSAKE
;
A
#
# COMPACT_ATOMS: atom_id res chain seq x y z
N THR A 1 -12.91 -7.91 5.21
CA THR A 1 -12.84 -6.65 4.42
C THR A 1 -11.54 -6.56 3.65
N VAL A 2 -11.63 -6.40 2.35
CA VAL A 2 -10.48 -6.28 1.43
C VAL A 2 -10.30 -4.81 1.03
N LEU A 3 -9.12 -4.26 1.25
CA LEU A 3 -8.74 -2.92 0.83
C LEU A 3 -7.94 -2.99 -0.48
N LEU A 4 -8.48 -2.44 -1.56
CA LEU A 4 -7.75 -2.20 -2.80
C LEU A 4 -7.18 -0.78 -2.77
N ALA A 5 -5.87 -0.66 -2.52
CA ALA A 5 -5.18 0.62 -2.38
C ALA A 5 -4.04 0.75 -3.41
N PRO A 6 -4.36 0.98 -4.68
CA PRO A 6 -3.37 1.08 -5.75
C PRO A 6 -2.56 2.37 -5.68
N SER A 7 -1.38 2.36 -6.28
CA SER A 7 -0.67 3.56 -6.74
C SER A 7 -1.40 4.25 -7.90
N TRP A 8 -0.74 5.17 -8.56
CA TRP A 8 -1.22 5.87 -9.75
C TRP A 8 -0.30 5.64 -10.95
N GLY A 9 -0.73 6.02 -12.14
CA GLY A 9 0.02 5.87 -13.38
C GLY A 9 -0.25 4.55 -14.11
N SER A 10 0.36 4.38 -15.26
CA SER A 10 0.09 3.25 -16.17
C SER A 10 0.45 1.88 -15.62
N SER A 11 1.33 1.81 -14.63
CA SER A 11 1.75 0.56 -13.97
C SER A 11 0.88 0.17 -12.77
N ALA A 12 -0.02 1.06 -12.33
CA ALA A 12 -0.90 0.81 -11.20
C ALA A 12 -1.96 -0.27 -11.49
N ILE A 13 -2.42 -0.97 -10.45
CA ILE A 13 -3.41 -2.05 -10.54
C ILE A 13 -4.65 -1.62 -11.32
N LEU A 14 -5.24 -0.47 -10.99
CA LEU A 14 -6.47 -0.03 -11.65
C LEU A 14 -6.25 0.34 -13.12
N SER A 15 -5.08 0.85 -13.48
CA SER A 15 -4.74 1.12 -14.89
C SER A 15 -4.51 -0.17 -15.70
N ARG A 16 -4.06 -1.24 -15.04
CA ARG A 16 -3.74 -2.53 -15.68
C ARG A 16 -4.95 -3.45 -15.79
N TYR A 17 -5.75 -3.55 -14.74
CA TYR A 17 -6.84 -4.50 -14.64
C TYR A 17 -8.22 -3.83 -14.71
N GLY A 18 -8.31 -2.52 -14.43
CA GLY A 18 -9.54 -1.76 -14.53
C GLY A 18 -10.72 -2.36 -13.78
N GLY A 19 -11.85 -2.40 -14.44
CA GLY A 19 -13.09 -2.96 -13.89
C GLY A 19 -13.05 -4.45 -13.61
N GLU A 20 -12.20 -5.22 -14.31
CA GLU A 20 -12.07 -6.66 -14.06
C GLU A 20 -11.57 -6.94 -12.62
N MET A 21 -10.68 -6.10 -12.09
CA MET A 21 -10.24 -6.21 -10.69
C MET A 21 -11.41 -6.06 -9.72
N ILE A 22 -12.25 -5.06 -9.92
CA ILE A 22 -13.41 -4.82 -9.06
C ILE A 22 -14.43 -5.98 -9.20
N GLU A 23 -14.70 -6.43 -10.42
CA GLU A 23 -15.62 -7.55 -10.67
C GLU A 23 -15.19 -8.85 -9.98
N ARG A 24 -13.88 -9.13 -10.00
CA ARG A 24 -13.36 -10.33 -9.35
C ARG A 24 -13.41 -10.21 -7.83
N LEU A 25 -13.09 -9.04 -7.28
CA LEU A 25 -13.21 -8.78 -5.85
C LEU A 25 -14.67 -8.90 -5.37
N LEU A 26 -15.62 -8.36 -6.11
CA LEU A 26 -17.05 -8.48 -5.76
C LEU A 26 -17.54 -9.95 -5.76
N LYS A 27 -16.92 -10.81 -6.56
CA LYS A 27 -17.28 -12.26 -6.60
C LYS A 27 -16.80 -13.03 -5.37
N THR A 28 -15.86 -12.51 -4.60
CA THR A 28 -15.39 -13.16 -3.36
C THR A 28 -16.43 -13.13 -2.25
N GLY A 29 -17.43 -12.23 -2.35
CA GLY A 29 -18.42 -12.01 -1.29
C GLY A 29 -17.94 -11.13 -0.15
N ASP A 30 -16.67 -10.70 -0.16
CA ASP A 30 -16.12 -9.80 0.83
C ASP A 30 -16.66 -8.38 0.70
N HIS A 31 -16.57 -7.61 1.78
CA HIS A 31 -16.73 -6.15 1.71
C HIS A 31 -15.45 -5.53 1.12
N ILE A 32 -15.60 -4.80 0.03
CA ILE A 32 -14.50 -4.24 -0.75
C ILE A 32 -14.43 -2.73 -0.53
N ILE A 33 -13.26 -2.24 -0.15
CA ILE A 33 -12.96 -0.81 -0.10
C ILE A 33 -11.96 -0.51 -1.20
N VAL A 34 -12.34 0.31 -2.16
CA VAL A 34 -11.44 0.83 -3.19
C VAL A 34 -10.97 2.23 -2.79
N ARG A 35 -9.67 2.36 -2.58
CA ARG A 35 -9.03 3.63 -2.22
C ARG A 35 -7.97 4.01 -3.25
N PRO A 36 -8.33 4.64 -4.36
CA PRO A 36 -7.38 5.09 -5.36
C PRO A 36 -6.41 6.13 -4.76
N HIS A 37 -5.20 6.17 -5.28
CA HIS A 37 -4.27 7.25 -4.94
C HIS A 37 -4.90 8.61 -5.34
N PRO A 38 -4.76 9.67 -4.52
CA PRO A 38 -5.35 10.98 -4.86
C PRO A 38 -4.95 11.50 -6.24
N GLN A 39 -3.72 11.22 -6.69
CA GLN A 39 -3.24 11.59 -8.01
C GLN A 39 -4.03 10.93 -9.15
N SER A 40 -4.60 9.74 -8.95
CA SER A 40 -5.39 9.04 -9.99
C SER A 40 -6.63 9.84 -10.41
N PHE A 41 -7.20 10.63 -9.51
CA PHE A 41 -8.35 11.52 -9.86
C PHE A 41 -7.95 12.68 -10.76
N ALA A 42 -6.66 12.96 -10.93
CA ALA A 42 -6.14 13.97 -11.85
C ALA A 42 -5.54 13.32 -13.11
N SER A 43 -4.63 12.36 -12.93
CA SER A 43 -3.88 11.75 -14.03
C SER A 43 -4.64 10.66 -14.79
N GLU A 44 -5.52 9.91 -14.12
CA GLU A 44 -6.36 8.86 -14.69
C GLU A 44 -7.87 9.20 -14.55
N LYS A 45 -8.23 10.48 -14.65
CA LYS A 45 -9.58 10.97 -14.38
C LYS A 45 -10.68 10.21 -15.12
N GLU A 46 -10.50 9.99 -16.42
CA GLU A 46 -11.49 9.32 -17.26
C GLU A 46 -11.73 7.88 -16.79
N LEU A 47 -10.66 7.15 -16.46
CA LEU A 47 -10.75 5.80 -15.90
C LEU A 47 -11.46 5.79 -14.55
N MET A 48 -11.14 6.73 -13.65
CA MET A 48 -11.78 6.81 -12.34
C MET A 48 -13.27 7.11 -12.46
N ASP A 49 -13.64 8.07 -13.30
CA ASP A 49 -15.05 8.43 -13.55
C ASP A 49 -15.83 7.24 -14.15
N GLU A 50 -15.23 6.50 -15.07
CA GLU A 50 -15.84 5.30 -15.68
C GLU A 50 -16.05 4.21 -14.64
N LEU A 51 -15.00 3.88 -13.85
CA LEU A 51 -15.06 2.82 -12.84
C LEU A 51 -16.09 3.14 -11.75
N MET A 52 -16.11 4.34 -11.22
CA MET A 52 -17.07 4.74 -10.20
C MET A 52 -18.51 4.80 -10.72
N LYS A 53 -18.71 5.14 -12.00
CA LYS A 53 -20.03 5.09 -12.65
C LYS A 53 -20.51 3.66 -12.85
N LYS A 54 -19.61 2.75 -13.25
CA LYS A 54 -19.93 1.34 -13.50
C LYS A 54 -20.13 0.55 -12.22
N TYR A 55 -19.38 0.87 -11.18
CA TYR A 55 -19.41 0.20 -9.89
C TYR A 55 -19.63 1.24 -8.77
N PRO A 56 -20.87 1.73 -8.61
CA PRO A 56 -21.17 2.72 -7.56
C PRO A 56 -21.06 2.10 -6.16
N ASP A 57 -20.98 2.95 -5.14
CA ASP A 57 -21.05 2.51 -3.76
C ASP A 57 -22.28 1.64 -3.51
N SER A 58 -22.11 0.59 -2.71
CA SER A 58 -23.14 -0.40 -2.36
C SER A 58 -22.86 -0.99 -0.97
N GLU A 59 -23.68 -1.96 -0.52
CA GLU A 59 -23.42 -2.69 0.72
C GLU A 59 -22.10 -3.47 0.69
N GLN A 60 -21.62 -3.86 -0.50
CA GLN A 60 -20.41 -4.66 -0.69
C GLN A 60 -19.20 -3.82 -1.15
N LEU A 61 -19.41 -2.65 -1.74
CA LEU A 61 -18.36 -1.81 -2.34
C LEU A 61 -18.39 -0.39 -1.80
N GLU A 62 -17.25 0.08 -1.32
CA GLU A 62 -17.03 1.46 -0.89
C GLU A 62 -15.90 2.11 -1.69
N TRP A 63 -16.11 3.32 -2.18
CA TRP A 63 -15.06 4.20 -2.71
C TRP A 63 -14.57 5.15 -1.64
N ASN A 64 -13.44 4.83 -1.00
CA ASN A 64 -12.89 5.66 0.05
C ASN A 64 -12.02 6.80 -0.51
N ARG A 65 -12.33 8.04 -0.13
CA ARG A 65 -11.64 9.27 -0.55
C ARG A 65 -11.23 10.15 0.64
N ASP A 66 -11.13 9.59 1.81
CA ASP A 66 -10.73 10.32 3.01
C ASP A 66 -9.32 10.88 2.87
N ASN A 67 -9.05 12.01 3.52
CA ASN A 67 -7.73 12.64 3.46
C ASN A 67 -6.66 11.85 4.19
N ASP A 68 -7.04 11.08 5.21
CA ASP A 68 -6.11 10.21 5.95
C ASP A 68 -6.39 8.73 5.73
N ASN A 69 -5.44 7.89 6.14
CA ASN A 69 -5.49 6.45 5.94
C ASN A 69 -5.90 5.69 7.22
N PHE A 70 -5.95 6.34 8.39
CA PHE A 70 -5.97 5.62 9.66
C PHE A 70 -7.19 4.72 9.83
N ASP A 71 -8.38 5.23 9.56
CA ASP A 71 -9.60 4.45 9.74
C ASP A 71 -9.68 3.29 8.74
N VAL A 72 -9.45 3.55 7.46
CA VAL A 72 -9.55 2.54 6.41
C VAL A 72 -8.53 1.41 6.58
N LEU A 73 -7.29 1.72 6.99
CA LEU A 73 -6.27 0.71 7.27
C LEU A 73 -6.65 -0.13 8.50
N LYS A 74 -7.21 0.52 9.53
CA LYS A 74 -7.63 -0.15 10.76
C LYS A 74 -8.76 -1.16 10.53
N ARG A 75 -9.79 -0.81 9.74
CA ARG A 75 -10.99 -1.63 9.54
C ARG A 75 -10.87 -2.66 8.42
N SER A 76 -9.80 -2.63 7.63
CA SER A 76 -9.54 -3.65 6.59
C SER A 76 -8.73 -4.81 7.16
N ASP A 77 -8.96 -6.03 6.68
CA ASP A 77 -8.29 -7.25 7.14
C ASP A 77 -7.08 -7.62 6.28
N ILE A 78 -7.16 -7.33 4.99
CA ILE A 78 -6.10 -7.56 4.01
C ILE A 78 -6.06 -6.41 3.01
N MET A 79 -4.87 -6.07 2.50
CA MET A 79 -4.69 -5.06 1.47
C MET A 79 -4.22 -5.71 0.17
N ILE A 80 -4.81 -5.28 -0.95
CA ILE A 80 -4.28 -5.51 -2.29
C ILE A 80 -3.73 -4.19 -2.81
N SER A 81 -2.45 -4.17 -3.17
CA SER A 81 -1.76 -2.97 -3.66
C SER A 81 -0.72 -3.35 -4.72
N ASP A 82 0.04 -2.40 -5.19
CA ASP A 82 1.13 -2.60 -6.15
C ASP A 82 2.49 -2.20 -5.54
N PHE A 83 2.97 -0.99 -5.80
CA PHE A 83 4.23 -0.46 -5.27
C PHE A 83 4.02 0.77 -4.37
N SER A 84 2.81 0.95 -3.87
CA SER A 84 2.46 2.06 -2.99
C SER A 84 3.13 1.95 -1.62
N GLY A 85 3.65 3.07 -1.11
CA GLY A 85 4.23 3.13 0.24
C GLY A 85 3.25 2.77 1.36
N VAL A 86 1.95 2.89 1.14
CA VAL A 86 0.89 2.54 2.10
C VAL A 86 0.91 1.06 2.51
N ILE A 87 1.53 0.19 1.69
CA ILE A 87 1.77 -1.22 2.05
C ILE A 87 2.51 -1.34 3.38
N PHE A 88 3.53 -0.49 3.59
CA PHE A 88 4.35 -0.54 4.80
C PHE A 88 3.60 -0.04 6.02
N ASP A 89 2.76 0.98 5.87
CA ASP A 89 1.87 1.41 6.95
C ASP A 89 0.91 0.27 7.34
N PHE A 90 0.28 -0.37 6.36
CA PHE A 90 -0.65 -1.47 6.61
C PHE A 90 0.03 -2.69 7.22
N ALA A 91 1.12 -3.16 6.61
CA ALA A 91 1.80 -4.38 7.05
C ALA A 91 2.54 -4.19 8.38
N LEU A 92 3.21 -3.05 8.59
CA LEU A 92 4.09 -2.90 9.73
C LEU A 92 3.42 -2.23 10.94
N ILE A 93 2.49 -1.28 10.73
CA ILE A 93 1.78 -0.61 11.83
C ILE A 93 0.58 -1.43 12.29
N TYR A 94 -0.24 -1.90 11.33
CA TYR A 94 -1.48 -2.64 11.64
C TYR A 94 -1.29 -4.16 11.72
N ASP A 95 -0.10 -4.68 11.40
CA ASP A 95 0.24 -6.10 11.43
C ASP A 95 -0.65 -7.00 10.58
N LYS A 96 -0.96 -6.55 9.37
CA LYS A 96 -1.89 -7.22 8.46
C LYS A 96 -1.19 -7.64 7.16
N PRO A 97 -1.59 -8.78 6.55
CA PRO A 97 -0.97 -9.27 5.33
C PRO A 97 -1.37 -8.45 4.10
N VAL A 98 -0.54 -8.52 3.07
CA VAL A 98 -0.76 -7.82 1.81
C VAL A 98 -0.69 -8.76 0.62
N ILE A 99 -1.46 -8.47 -0.41
CA ILE A 99 -1.29 -9.01 -1.75
C ILE A 99 -0.72 -7.88 -2.59
N TYR A 100 0.44 -8.11 -3.19
CA TYR A 100 1.10 -7.08 -4.00
C TYR A 100 1.14 -7.49 -5.47
N ALA A 101 0.71 -6.59 -6.36
CA ALA A 101 0.74 -6.86 -7.78
C ALA A 101 2.19 -6.94 -8.27
N ASP A 102 2.49 -8.02 -9.00
CA ASP A 102 3.74 -8.14 -9.74
C ASP A 102 3.72 -7.13 -10.90
N THR A 103 4.54 -6.10 -10.78
CA THR A 103 4.65 -5.04 -11.76
C THR A 103 6.08 -4.90 -12.23
N ASP A 104 6.26 -4.77 -13.53
CA ASP A 104 7.49 -4.23 -14.09
C ASP A 104 7.57 -2.75 -13.68
N TYR A 105 8.22 -2.50 -12.55
CA TYR A 105 8.41 -1.15 -12.07
C TYR A 105 9.25 -0.35 -13.07
N LYS A 106 8.64 0.70 -13.60
CA LYS A 106 9.34 1.69 -14.43
C LYS A 106 9.68 2.88 -13.56
N SER A 107 10.95 3.25 -13.51
CA SER A 107 11.43 4.40 -12.73
C SER A 107 10.82 5.73 -13.20
N ASP A 108 10.59 5.88 -14.50
CA ASP A 108 9.74 6.94 -15.06
C ASP A 108 8.27 6.54 -14.84
N PRO A 109 7.44 7.37 -14.31
CA PRO A 109 7.45 8.79 -13.94
C PRO A 109 7.68 9.07 -12.45
N TYR A 110 8.22 8.11 -11.67
CA TYR A 110 8.30 8.22 -10.20
C TYR A 110 9.59 8.88 -9.69
N ASP A 111 10.38 9.48 -10.59
CA ASP A 111 11.62 10.21 -10.27
C ASP A 111 12.64 9.37 -9.49
N THR A 112 12.73 8.08 -9.83
CA THR A 112 13.64 7.11 -9.19
C THR A 112 14.77 6.65 -10.10
N TRP A 113 14.97 7.31 -11.24
CA TRP A 113 15.99 7.00 -12.24
C TRP A 113 17.43 7.03 -11.71
N TRP A 114 17.65 7.75 -10.61
CA TRP A 114 18.94 7.87 -9.94
C TRP A 114 19.27 6.68 -9.01
N LEU A 115 18.30 5.80 -8.73
CA LEU A 115 18.55 4.59 -7.95
C LEU A 115 19.32 3.57 -8.80
N GLY A 116 20.48 3.16 -8.34
CA GLY A 116 21.38 2.24 -9.03
C GLY A 116 20.93 0.77 -9.06
N GLY A 117 19.65 0.46 -8.80
CA GLY A 117 19.12 -0.91 -8.75
C GLY A 117 17.65 -0.93 -8.35
N ARG A 118 17.12 -2.14 -8.13
CA ARG A 118 15.75 -2.33 -7.65
C ARG A 118 15.62 -1.78 -6.23
N PRO A 119 14.63 -0.93 -5.93
CA PRO A 119 14.42 -0.44 -4.57
C PRO A 119 14.17 -1.57 -3.57
N TRP A 120 14.77 -1.47 -2.38
CA TRP A 120 14.58 -2.41 -1.26
C TRP A 120 13.11 -2.72 -0.97
N THR A 121 12.24 -1.73 -1.15
CA THR A 121 10.79 -1.88 -0.97
C THR A 121 10.19 -3.05 -1.76
N PHE A 122 10.72 -3.37 -2.93
CA PHE A 122 10.29 -4.53 -3.71
C PHE A 122 10.86 -5.86 -3.20
N ASP A 123 12.04 -5.83 -2.59
CA ASP A 123 12.72 -7.04 -2.12
C ASP A 123 12.06 -7.60 -0.85
N VAL A 124 11.39 -6.75 -0.07
CA VAL A 124 10.71 -7.17 1.15
C VAL A 124 9.26 -7.64 0.95
N LEU A 125 8.60 -7.27 -0.16
CA LEU A 125 7.20 -7.64 -0.40
C LEU A 125 6.89 -9.12 -0.21
N PRO A 126 7.73 -10.08 -0.67
CA PRO A 126 7.48 -11.51 -0.47
C PRO A 126 7.47 -11.96 1.00
N ARG A 127 8.02 -11.16 1.90
CA ARG A 127 8.00 -11.40 3.35
C ARG A 127 6.72 -10.86 4.00
N LEU A 128 6.04 -9.93 3.35
CA LEU A 128 4.83 -9.26 3.86
C LEU A 128 3.54 -9.89 3.35
N GLY A 129 3.60 -10.64 2.24
CA GLY A 129 2.43 -11.22 1.63
C GLY A 129 2.68 -11.96 0.32
N MET A 130 1.63 -12.11 -0.49
CA MET A 130 1.62 -12.90 -1.72
C MET A 130 1.63 -12.05 -2.99
N PRO A 131 2.30 -12.47 -4.07
CA PRO A 131 2.24 -11.77 -5.33
C PRO A 131 0.90 -12.02 -6.05
N LEU A 132 0.31 -10.96 -6.59
CA LEU A 132 -0.74 -11.02 -7.58
C LEU A 132 -0.12 -10.97 -8.97
N THR A 133 -0.28 -12.04 -9.72
CA THR A 133 0.25 -12.20 -11.08
C THR A 133 -0.89 -12.40 -12.08
N LYS A 134 -0.60 -12.37 -13.37
CA LYS A 134 -1.59 -12.71 -14.40
C LYS A 134 -2.11 -14.13 -14.26
N ASP A 135 -1.26 -15.06 -13.81
CA ASP A 135 -1.60 -16.48 -13.73
C ASP A 135 -2.57 -16.78 -12.58
N ASN A 136 -2.44 -16.07 -11.45
CA ASN A 136 -3.33 -16.26 -10.29
C ASN A 136 -4.44 -15.20 -10.15
N PHE A 137 -4.53 -14.26 -11.06
CA PHE A 137 -5.56 -13.22 -11.06
C PHE A 137 -6.99 -13.79 -11.13
N GLY A 138 -7.14 -14.98 -11.72
CA GLY A 138 -8.40 -15.73 -11.75
C GLY A 138 -8.85 -16.30 -10.40
N GLU A 139 -7.95 -16.39 -9.42
CA GLU A 139 -8.10 -17.14 -8.16
C GLU A 139 -8.01 -16.21 -6.93
N LEU A 140 -8.54 -14.98 -7.05
CA LEU A 140 -8.39 -13.95 -6.00
C LEU A 140 -8.92 -14.39 -4.64
N GLU A 141 -10.05 -15.10 -4.58
CA GLU A 141 -10.62 -15.62 -3.32
C GLU A 141 -9.62 -16.55 -2.61
N GLN A 142 -9.08 -17.54 -3.34
CA GLN A 142 -8.10 -18.48 -2.80
C GLN A 142 -6.80 -17.77 -2.39
N LEU A 143 -6.40 -16.74 -3.15
CA LEU A 143 -5.21 -15.95 -2.85
C LEU A 143 -5.38 -15.14 -1.55
N ILE A 144 -6.56 -14.56 -1.34
CA ILE A 144 -6.94 -13.84 -0.12
C ILE A 144 -6.91 -14.79 1.09
N ASP A 145 -7.61 -15.92 1.00
CA ASP A 145 -7.70 -16.91 2.07
C ASP A 145 -6.32 -17.47 2.45
N SER A 146 -5.52 -17.79 1.45
CA SER A 146 -4.15 -18.27 1.66
C SER A 146 -3.29 -17.20 2.34
N CYS A 147 -3.37 -15.95 1.89
CA CYS A 147 -2.58 -14.87 2.45
C CYS A 147 -2.96 -14.56 3.89
N LEU A 148 -4.25 -14.66 4.24
CA LEU A 148 -4.75 -14.47 5.60
C LEU A 148 -4.34 -15.59 6.56
N SER A 149 -4.24 -16.82 6.07
CA SER A 149 -3.97 -18.02 6.88
C SER A 149 -2.50 -18.35 7.09
N GLU A 150 -1.58 -17.85 6.25
CA GLU A 150 -0.17 -18.19 6.31
C GLU A 150 0.62 -17.46 7.39
N GLU A 151 1.00 -18.18 8.45
CA GLU A 151 1.79 -17.63 9.59
C GLU A 151 3.16 -17.07 9.17
N ARG A 152 3.74 -17.53 8.04
CA ARG A 152 5.03 -17.01 7.55
C ARG A 152 5.01 -15.51 7.30
N PHE A 153 3.87 -14.93 6.90
CA PHE A 153 3.77 -13.49 6.65
C PHE A 153 3.76 -12.68 7.94
N LYS A 154 3.24 -13.24 9.04
CA LYS A 154 3.36 -12.61 10.36
C LYS A 154 4.81 -12.59 10.82
N THR A 155 5.50 -13.71 10.71
CA THR A 155 6.93 -13.78 10.99
C THR A 155 7.72 -12.79 10.13
N GLY A 156 7.42 -12.72 8.82
CA GLY A 156 8.06 -11.78 7.91
C GLY A 156 7.84 -10.31 8.29
N ARG A 157 6.62 -9.93 8.68
CA ARG A 157 6.33 -8.58 9.17
C ARG A 157 7.12 -8.24 10.44
N ASP A 158 7.22 -9.17 11.39
CA ASP A 158 8.01 -8.99 12.61
C ASP A 158 9.51 -8.82 12.33
N GLU A 159 10.04 -9.56 11.35
CA GLU A 159 11.42 -9.42 10.91
C GLU A 159 11.66 -8.08 10.25
N VAL A 160 10.80 -7.67 9.32
CA VAL A 160 10.91 -6.38 8.62
C VAL A 160 10.80 -5.21 9.60
N ARG A 161 9.90 -5.26 10.60
CA ARG A 161 9.84 -4.23 11.64
C ARG A 161 11.18 -4.10 12.38
N ARG A 162 11.81 -5.21 12.79
CA ARG A 162 13.11 -5.19 13.47
C ARG A 162 14.23 -4.66 12.58
N GLU A 163 14.10 -4.85 11.27
CA GLU A 163 15.06 -4.36 10.29
C GLU A 163 14.96 -2.83 10.08
N VAL A 164 13.73 -2.27 10.05
CA VAL A 164 13.51 -0.86 9.67
C VAL A 164 13.22 0.07 10.85
N TRP A 165 12.82 -0.45 12.00
CA TRP A 165 12.46 0.35 13.18
C TRP A 165 13.54 0.27 14.27
N GLU A 166 14.47 1.19 14.23
CA GLU A 166 15.54 1.24 15.22
C GLU A 166 15.03 1.70 16.60
N TYR A 167 14.08 2.65 16.62
CA TYR A 167 13.56 3.23 17.88
C TYR A 167 12.02 3.30 17.86
N PRO A 168 11.31 2.17 18.01
CA PRO A 168 9.86 2.13 18.00
C PRO A 168 9.25 3.02 19.08
N GLY A 169 8.34 3.92 18.70
CA GLY A 169 7.67 4.85 19.62
C GLY A 169 8.48 6.07 20.07
N GLU A 170 9.78 6.12 19.78
CA GLU A 170 10.66 7.22 20.23
C GLU A 170 10.98 8.25 19.14
N GLY A 171 10.60 8.01 17.89
CA GLY A 171 11.05 8.80 16.74
C GLY A 171 10.80 10.30 16.89
N ALA A 172 9.60 10.72 17.28
CA ALA A 172 9.25 12.13 17.45
C ALA A 172 10.09 12.80 18.56
N LYS A 173 10.27 12.13 19.71
CA LYS A 173 11.08 12.63 20.81
C LYS A 173 12.53 12.79 20.39
N ARG A 174 13.13 11.79 19.76
CA ARG A 174 14.53 11.82 19.29
C ARG A 174 14.76 12.91 18.24
N ALA A 175 13.81 13.09 17.31
CA ALA A 175 13.88 14.17 16.34
C ALA A 175 13.83 15.56 17.04
N ALA A 176 12.96 15.75 18.02
CA ALA A 176 12.86 16.99 18.78
C ALA A 176 14.16 17.27 19.59
N ASP A 177 14.68 16.26 20.28
CA ASP A 177 15.93 16.38 21.04
C ASP A 177 17.12 16.75 20.13
N PHE A 178 17.23 16.08 18.97
CA PHE A 178 18.27 16.40 17.98
C PHE A 178 18.15 17.84 17.44
N LEU A 179 16.94 18.28 17.09
CA LEU A 179 16.71 19.63 16.59
C LEU A 179 17.05 20.69 17.66
N GLN A 180 16.71 20.46 18.93
CA GLN A 180 17.04 21.35 20.03
C GLN A 180 18.55 21.43 20.25
N GLU A 181 19.25 20.30 20.22
CA GLU A 181 20.71 20.27 20.35
C GLU A 181 21.39 21.06 19.22
N LYS A 182 20.96 20.82 17.97
CA LYS A 182 21.48 21.54 16.80
C LYS A 182 21.20 23.05 16.88
N TYR A 183 19.99 23.43 17.28
CA TYR A 183 19.65 24.85 17.45
C TYR A 183 20.57 25.51 18.49
N ARG A 184 20.78 24.90 19.68
CA ARG A 184 21.68 25.42 20.72
C ARG A 184 23.09 25.57 20.20
N SER A 185 23.63 24.55 19.51
CA SER A 185 25.01 24.60 18.98
C SER A 185 25.22 25.73 17.96
N LEU A 186 24.19 25.98 17.10
CA LEU A 186 24.26 27.05 16.10
C LEU A 186 24.10 28.47 16.68
N THR A 187 23.39 28.60 17.79
CA THR A 187 23.20 29.90 18.47
C THR A 187 24.41 30.27 19.35
N SER A 188 24.98 29.26 20.06
CA SER A 188 26.19 29.50 20.90
C SER A 188 27.46 29.78 20.08
N ALA A 189 27.52 29.43 18.80
CA ALA A 189 28.67 29.72 17.93
C ALA A 189 28.64 31.17 17.36
N LYS A 190 27.61 31.96 17.68
CA LYS A 190 27.46 33.36 17.23
C LYS A 190 27.74 34.39 18.32
N GLU A 191 28.04 33.94 19.53
CA GLU A 191 28.59 34.74 20.64
C GLU A 191 30.11 34.58 20.72
#